data_59ee89c358ff29cdd336c00c17ae5901
#
_entry.id   59ee89c358ff29cdd336c00c17ae5901
#
_cell.length_a   1.000
_cell.length_b   1.000
_cell.length_c   1.000
_cell.angle_alpha   90.00
_cell.angle_beta   90.00
_cell.angle_gamma   90.00
#
_symmetry.space_group_name_H-M   'P 1'
#
loop_
_entity.id
_entity.type
_entity.pdbx_description
1 polymer ?
#
loop_
_entity_poly.entity_id
_entity_poly.type
_entity_poly.pdbx_seq_one_letter_code
_entity_poly.pdbx_strand_id
1 'polypeptide(L)'
;MKKYILLAAFAALTLASCENVETPGPVPSLKGFLILNNGNMGSNDASIALYNPETGDVAGDLFYNVNSRQLGDVAQDIVRNGNELYISVNCSQIVFVTDLELKVIGEIKAME
;
A
#
# COMPACT_ATOMS: atom_id res chain seq x y z
N MET A 1 59.70 -2.52 1.30
CA MET A 1 58.65 -3.52 1.49
C MET A 1 57.49 -3.08 2.41
N LYS A 2 57.67 -2.11 3.28
CA LYS A 2 56.59 -1.64 4.17
C LYS A 2 55.57 -0.68 3.50
N LYS A 3 55.83 -0.19 2.29
CA LYS A 3 54.97 0.77 1.59
C LYS A 3 53.77 0.13 0.86
N TYR A 4 53.81 -1.15 0.60
CA TYR A 4 52.76 -1.87 -0.14
C TYR A 4 51.65 -2.43 0.75
N ILE A 5 51.91 -2.57 2.04
CA ILE A 5 50.92 -3.09 3.00
C ILE A 5 49.85 -2.02 3.35
N LEU A 6 50.20 -0.75 3.28
CA LEU A 6 49.28 0.37 3.52
C LEU A 6 48.28 0.60 2.39
N LEU A 7 48.63 0.24 1.14
CA LEU A 7 47.73 0.39 0.00
C LEU A 7 46.66 -0.71 -0.04
N ALA A 8 47.00 -1.91 0.45
CA ALA A 8 46.06 -3.03 0.50
C ALA A 8 45.00 -2.84 1.60
N ALA A 9 45.32 -2.16 2.71
CA ALA A 9 44.39 -1.87 3.77
C ALA A 9 43.37 -0.80 3.41
N PHE A 10 43.69 0.12 2.51
CA PHE A 10 42.78 1.19 2.08
C PHE A 10 41.77 0.69 1.04
N ALA A 11 42.09 -0.31 0.24
CA ALA A 11 41.17 -0.89 -0.71
C ALA A 11 40.10 -1.79 -0.08
N ALA A 12 40.35 -2.31 1.13
CA ALA A 12 39.40 -3.14 1.85
C ALA A 12 38.30 -2.35 2.57
N LEU A 13 38.50 -1.04 2.81
CA LEU A 13 37.52 -0.19 3.49
C LEU A 13 36.43 0.39 2.55
N THR A 14 36.63 0.34 1.23
CA THR A 14 35.66 0.87 0.29
C THR A 14 34.55 -0.12 -0.08
N LEU A 15 34.64 -1.37 0.32
CA LEU A 15 33.63 -2.41 0.07
C LEU A 15 32.59 -2.57 1.20
N ALA A 16 32.70 -1.81 2.28
CA ALA A 16 31.78 -1.89 3.43
C ALA A 16 30.61 -0.91 3.36
N SER A 17 30.44 -0.13 2.29
CA SER A 17 29.26 0.71 2.07
C SER A 17 28.27 0.02 1.11
N CYS A 18 27.95 -1.25 1.37
CA CYS A 18 26.68 -1.77 0.93
C CYS A 18 25.63 -1.17 1.86
N GLU A 19 25.00 -0.08 1.43
CA GLU A 19 23.74 0.32 2.01
C GLU A 19 22.85 -0.91 1.99
N ASN A 20 22.35 -1.31 3.17
CA ASN A 20 21.21 -2.17 3.26
C ASN A 20 20.04 -1.36 2.65
N VAL A 21 19.92 -1.38 1.34
CA VAL A 21 18.65 -1.12 0.70
C VAL A 21 17.79 -2.28 1.19
N GLU A 22 16.98 -2.03 2.23
CA GLU A 22 15.89 -2.91 2.57
C GLU A 22 15.04 -2.96 1.29
N THR A 23 15.25 -3.99 0.50
CA THR A 23 14.27 -4.37 -0.51
C THR A 23 12.96 -4.50 0.27
N PRO A 24 11.93 -3.72 -0.07
CA PRO A 24 10.62 -3.92 0.52
C PRO A 24 10.35 -5.42 0.45
N GLY A 25 10.12 -6.05 1.60
CA GLY A 25 9.80 -7.47 1.63
C GLY A 25 8.67 -7.73 0.65
N PRO A 26 8.52 -8.94 0.12
CA PRO A 26 7.43 -9.24 -0.81
C PRO A 26 6.14 -8.76 -0.17
N VAL A 27 5.49 -7.80 -0.84
CA VAL A 27 4.18 -7.32 -0.42
C VAL A 27 3.31 -8.57 -0.34
N PRO A 28 2.73 -8.90 0.83
CA PRO A 28 1.90 -10.07 0.94
C PRO A 28 0.82 -9.96 -0.15
N SER A 29 0.81 -10.86 -1.10
CA SER A 29 -0.26 -10.89 -2.08
C SER A 29 -1.57 -10.98 -1.31
N LEU A 30 -2.46 -10.01 -1.49
CA LEU A 30 -3.77 -9.98 -0.85
C LEU A 30 -4.56 -11.19 -1.37
N LYS A 31 -4.45 -12.32 -0.67
CA LYS A 31 -5.22 -13.52 -0.96
C LYS A 31 -6.49 -13.50 -0.12
N GLY A 32 -7.64 -13.47 -0.79
CA GLY A 32 -8.92 -13.48 -0.10
C GLY A 32 -9.94 -12.55 -0.74
N PHE A 33 -10.89 -12.13 0.07
CA PHE A 33 -11.97 -11.23 -0.34
C PHE A 33 -11.80 -9.86 0.30
N LEU A 34 -11.84 -8.81 -0.52
CA LEU A 34 -11.92 -7.45 -0.02
C LEU A 34 -13.36 -7.17 0.42
N ILE A 35 -13.50 -6.63 1.61
CA ILE A 35 -14.77 -6.22 2.19
C ILE A 35 -14.76 -4.70 2.28
N LEU A 36 -15.64 -4.06 1.51
CA LEU A 36 -15.81 -2.62 1.56
C LEU A 36 -16.85 -2.26 2.62
N ASN A 37 -16.44 -1.50 3.62
CA ASN A 37 -17.32 -0.92 4.61
C ASN A 37 -17.66 0.51 4.19
N ASN A 38 -18.94 0.78 3.98
CA ASN A 38 -19.42 2.10 3.55
C ASN A 38 -19.02 3.21 4.51
N GLY A 39 -19.01 2.90 5.80
CA GLY A 39 -18.96 3.92 6.85
C GLY A 39 -20.31 4.65 7.04
N ASN A 40 -20.30 5.61 7.95
CA ASN A 40 -21.45 6.45 8.24
C ASN A 40 -21.29 7.81 7.56
N MET A 41 -22.38 8.31 6.98
CA MET A 41 -22.37 9.63 6.32
C MET A 41 -21.90 10.71 7.31
N GLY A 42 -20.91 11.50 6.89
CA GLY A 42 -20.32 12.58 7.69
C GLY A 42 -19.26 12.13 8.70
N SER A 43 -18.98 10.84 8.81
CA SER A 43 -18.01 10.29 9.79
C SER A 43 -16.62 10.05 9.24
N ASN A 44 -16.45 10.04 7.90
CA ASN A 44 -15.17 9.77 7.23
C ASN A 44 -14.53 8.44 7.69
N ASP A 45 -15.35 7.42 7.91
CA ASP A 45 -14.99 6.14 8.52
C ASP A 45 -15.17 4.94 7.58
N ALA A 46 -15.29 5.17 6.27
CA ALA A 46 -15.24 4.11 5.30
C ALA A 46 -13.90 3.38 5.36
N SER A 47 -13.92 2.07 5.19
CA SER A 47 -12.71 1.24 5.31
C SER A 47 -12.74 0.03 4.40
N ILE A 48 -11.59 -0.60 4.20
CA ILE A 48 -11.45 -1.84 3.46
C ILE A 48 -10.80 -2.88 4.35
N ALA A 49 -11.46 -4.02 4.51
CA ALA A 49 -10.92 -5.18 5.19
C ALA A 49 -10.62 -6.31 4.20
N LEU A 50 -9.77 -7.25 4.58
CA LEU A 50 -9.48 -8.47 3.85
C LEU A 50 -9.93 -9.67 4.68
N TYR A 51 -10.75 -10.52 4.11
CA TYR A 51 -11.07 -11.83 4.66
C TYR A 51 -10.25 -12.91 3.96
N ASN A 52 -9.48 -13.68 4.74
CA ASN A 52 -8.75 -14.83 4.23
C ASN A 52 -9.57 -16.12 4.50
N PRO A 53 -10.12 -16.77 3.48
CA PRO A 53 -10.95 -17.97 3.67
C PRO A 53 -10.14 -19.22 4.07
N GLU A 54 -8.81 -19.22 3.87
CA GLU A 54 -7.95 -20.34 4.25
C GLU A 54 -7.71 -20.37 5.76
N THR A 55 -7.60 -19.20 6.40
CA THR A 55 -7.33 -19.07 7.84
C THR A 55 -8.55 -18.62 8.65
N GLY A 56 -9.55 -18.01 8.01
CA GLY A 56 -10.69 -17.38 8.65
C GLY A 56 -10.39 -16.00 9.25
N ASP A 57 -9.17 -15.47 9.03
CA ASP A 57 -8.78 -14.19 9.58
C ASP A 57 -9.38 -13.02 8.81
N VAL A 58 -9.63 -11.92 9.54
CA VAL A 58 -10.02 -10.63 8.97
C VAL A 58 -8.97 -9.59 9.35
N ALA A 59 -8.32 -9.00 8.35
CA ALA A 59 -7.44 -7.85 8.54
C ALA A 59 -8.22 -6.57 8.21
N GLY A 60 -8.34 -5.66 9.17
CA GLY A 60 -9.10 -4.41 9.02
C GLY A 60 -8.26 -3.24 8.54
N ASP A 61 -8.98 -2.26 7.98
CA ASP A 61 -8.46 -0.94 7.57
C ASP A 61 -7.18 -0.95 6.71
N LEU A 62 -7.18 -1.83 5.71
CA LEU A 62 -6.01 -1.99 4.83
C LEU A 62 -5.69 -0.73 4.05
N PHE A 63 -6.69 0.03 3.62
CA PHE A 63 -6.46 1.26 2.86
C PHE A 63 -5.67 2.27 3.69
N TYR A 64 -6.06 2.46 4.96
CA TYR A 64 -5.33 3.34 5.87
C TYR A 64 -3.91 2.84 6.14
N ASN A 65 -3.77 1.54 6.39
CA ASN A 65 -2.47 0.94 6.69
C ASN A 65 -1.47 1.09 5.54
N VAL A 66 -1.95 1.01 4.29
CA VAL A 66 -1.10 1.13 3.10
C VAL A 66 -0.80 2.58 2.73
N ASN A 67 -1.79 3.49 2.88
CA ASN A 67 -1.71 4.85 2.36
C ASN A 67 -1.54 5.93 3.43
N SER A 68 -1.64 5.60 4.72
CA SER A 68 -1.61 6.53 5.86
C SER A 68 -2.64 7.68 5.73
N ARG A 69 -3.79 7.38 5.12
CA ARG A 69 -4.93 8.30 4.98
C ARG A 69 -6.24 7.53 5.00
N GLN A 70 -7.29 8.20 5.44
CA GLN A 70 -8.64 7.62 5.45
C GLN A 70 -9.13 7.38 4.01
N LEU A 71 -9.94 6.34 3.84
CA LEU A 71 -10.59 6.07 2.56
C LEU A 71 -11.59 7.19 2.21
N GLY A 72 -12.33 7.66 3.20
CA GLY A 72 -13.24 8.78 3.04
C GLY A 72 -14.63 8.54 3.60
N ASP A 73 -15.58 9.27 3.07
CA ASP A 73 -16.97 9.27 3.54
C ASP A 73 -17.89 8.59 2.53
N VAL A 74 -18.54 7.55 2.96
CA VAL A 74 -19.47 6.69 2.20
C VAL A 74 -18.84 6.08 0.95
N ALA A 75 -18.02 5.06 1.14
CA ALA A 75 -17.54 4.23 0.04
C ALA A 75 -18.65 3.34 -0.52
N GLN A 76 -18.72 3.17 -1.83
CA GLN A 76 -19.81 2.47 -2.48
C GLN A 76 -19.43 1.22 -3.23
N ASP A 77 -18.28 1.23 -3.91
CA ASP A 77 -17.92 0.11 -4.76
C ASP A 77 -16.40 -0.03 -4.95
N ILE A 78 -15.97 -1.26 -5.21
CA ILE A 78 -14.62 -1.59 -5.68
C ILE A 78 -14.74 -2.40 -6.96
N VAL A 79 -14.15 -1.89 -8.03
CA VAL A 79 -14.12 -2.58 -9.32
C VAL A 79 -12.68 -2.87 -9.72
N ARG A 80 -12.41 -4.12 -10.09
CA ARG A 80 -11.11 -4.50 -10.64
C ARG A 80 -11.08 -4.35 -12.15
N ASN A 81 -10.03 -3.72 -12.66
CA ASN A 81 -9.70 -3.67 -14.07
C ASN A 81 -8.22 -4.04 -14.27
N GLY A 82 -7.96 -5.26 -14.72
CA GLY A 82 -6.58 -5.76 -14.85
C GLY A 82 -5.85 -5.80 -13.51
N ASN A 83 -4.79 -5.01 -13.38
CA ASN A 83 -3.97 -4.90 -12.18
C ASN A 83 -4.29 -3.64 -11.34
N GLU A 84 -5.43 -3.02 -11.59
CA GLU A 84 -5.88 -1.83 -10.90
C GLU A 84 -7.23 -2.07 -10.23
N LEU A 85 -7.44 -1.38 -9.11
CA LEU A 85 -8.72 -1.29 -8.42
C LEU A 85 -9.22 0.14 -8.48
N TYR A 86 -10.50 0.31 -8.77
CA TYR A 86 -11.21 1.58 -8.75
C TYR A 86 -12.16 1.57 -7.58
N ILE A 87 -11.98 2.50 -6.64
CA ILE A 87 -12.74 2.56 -5.39
C ILE A 87 -13.52 3.88 -5.38
N SER A 88 -14.84 3.80 -5.47
CA SER A 88 -15.69 4.97 -5.44
C SER A 88 -16.09 5.36 -4.02
N VAL A 89 -15.90 6.63 -3.67
CA VAL A 89 -16.22 7.19 -2.36
C VAL A 89 -17.14 8.39 -2.57
N ASN A 90 -18.44 8.15 -2.41
CA ASN A 90 -19.48 9.05 -2.89
C ASN A 90 -19.47 10.43 -2.19
N CYS A 91 -19.57 10.46 -0.87
CA CYS A 91 -19.64 11.75 -0.15
C CYS A 91 -18.31 12.50 -0.17
N SER A 92 -17.19 11.81 -0.40
CA SER A 92 -15.90 12.44 -0.64
C SER A 92 -15.70 12.87 -2.11
N GLN A 93 -16.63 12.53 -3.01
CA GLN A 93 -16.60 12.86 -4.43
C GLN A 93 -15.29 12.47 -5.13
N ILE A 94 -14.79 11.29 -4.82
CA ILE A 94 -13.51 10.79 -5.32
C ILE A 94 -13.61 9.32 -5.76
N VAL A 95 -12.87 8.98 -6.80
CA VAL A 95 -12.56 7.59 -7.13
C VAL A 95 -11.05 7.42 -6.99
N PHE A 96 -10.64 6.58 -6.08
CA PHE A 96 -9.25 6.17 -5.99
C PHE A 96 -8.92 5.12 -7.04
N VAL A 97 -7.78 5.27 -7.69
CA VAL A 97 -7.17 4.22 -8.50
C VAL A 97 -6.00 3.66 -7.70
N THR A 98 -6.04 2.38 -7.43
CA THR A 98 -4.97 1.71 -6.66
C THR A 98 -4.40 0.54 -7.45
N ASP A 99 -3.23 0.06 -7.05
CA ASP A 99 -2.76 -1.27 -7.43
C ASP A 99 -3.55 -2.37 -6.68
N LEU A 100 -3.19 -3.63 -6.88
CA LEU A 100 -3.88 -4.77 -6.24
C LEU A 100 -3.60 -4.88 -4.74
N GLU A 101 -2.59 -4.18 -4.23
CA GLU A 101 -2.25 -4.08 -2.81
C GLU A 101 -2.85 -2.83 -2.14
N LEU A 102 -3.80 -2.17 -2.79
CA LEU A 102 -4.49 -0.96 -2.32
C LEU A 102 -3.61 0.30 -2.23
N LYS A 103 -2.42 0.29 -2.84
CA LYS A 103 -1.59 1.51 -2.93
C LYS A 103 -2.19 2.46 -3.95
N VAL A 104 -2.49 3.70 -3.52
CA VAL A 104 -3.02 4.73 -4.41
C VAL A 104 -1.98 5.11 -5.48
N ILE A 105 -2.39 4.99 -6.74
CA ILE A 105 -1.61 5.35 -7.93
C ILE A 105 -2.25 6.51 -8.71
N GLY A 106 -3.49 6.85 -8.40
CA GLY A 106 -4.21 7.95 -9.02
C GLY A 106 -5.50 8.28 -8.30
N GLU A 107 -6.06 9.44 -8.61
CA GLU A 107 -7.31 9.93 -8.05
C GLU A 107 -8.13 10.62 -9.16
N ILE A 108 -9.42 10.31 -9.21
CA ILE A 108 -10.39 10.99 -10.06
C ILE A 108 -11.33 11.74 -9.12
N LYS A 109 -11.32 13.07 -9.20
CA LYS A 109 -12.21 13.92 -8.41
C LYS A 109 -13.38 14.38 -9.27
N ALA A 110 -14.57 14.50 -8.66
CA ALA A 110 -15.68 15.12 -9.34
C ALA A 110 -15.30 16.56 -9.72
N MET A 111 -15.62 16.94 -10.93
CA MET A 111 -15.53 18.35 -11.34
C MET A 111 -16.74 19.09 -10.78
N GLU A 112 -16.50 20.18 -10.11
CA GLU A 112 -17.54 21.13 -9.71
C GLU A 112 -18.11 21.88 -10.93
#